data_404116473e0d441ea4609f978e38a9e2
#
_entry.id   404116473e0d441ea4609f978e38a9e2
#
_cell.length_a   1.000
_cell.length_b   1.000
_cell.length_c   1.000
_cell.angle_alpha   90.00
_cell.angle_beta   90.00
_cell.angle_gamma   90.00
#
_symmetry.space_group_name_H-M   'P 1'
#
loop_
_entity.id
_entity.type
_entity.pdbx_description
1 polymer ?
#
loop_
_entity_poly.entity_id
_entity_poly.type
_entity_poly.pdbx_seq_one_letter_code
_entity_poly.pdbx_strand_id
1 'polypeptide(L)'
;QMCIRDRDLQPEWVERLTAAMHAGLPLYRATRAVHSCFVLHKGEIVFACEDLGRHNALDKAVGEMLLQGVPLAECVLYTSGRVPVDMVRKAIRAGVPALVSKSMPTIQSLELAQEYGLQLVCGRKFPKV
;
A
#
# COMPACT_ATOMS: atom_id res chain seq x y z
N GLN A 1 -11.39 16.45 4.86
CA GLN A 1 -10.70 15.65 3.90
C GLN A 1 -9.19 15.68 4.11
N MET A 2 -8.66 14.60 4.61
CA MET A 2 -7.25 14.52 4.95
C MET A 2 -6.54 13.59 3.99
N CYS A 3 -5.58 14.13 3.28
CA CYS A 3 -4.73 13.34 2.42
C CYS A 3 -3.29 13.55 2.81
N ILE A 4 -2.49 12.53 2.68
CA ILE A 4 -1.06 12.72 2.79
C ILE A 4 -0.63 13.49 1.56
N ARG A 5 0.01 14.60 1.79
CA ARG A 5 0.58 15.37 0.70
C ARG A 5 1.95 14.82 0.37
N ASP A 6 2.47 15.22 -0.76
CA ASP A 6 3.78 14.74 -1.18
C ASP A 6 4.82 14.94 -0.08
N ARG A 7 4.72 16.05 0.64
CA ARG A 7 5.65 16.33 1.71
C ARG A 7 5.49 15.42 2.91
N ASP A 8 4.32 14.77 3.04
CA ASP A 8 4.03 13.89 4.17
C ASP A 8 4.47 12.47 3.92
N LEU A 9 4.55 12.06 2.65
CA LEU A 9 5.03 10.74 2.31
C LEU A 9 6.53 10.84 2.10
N GLN A 10 7.27 10.46 3.13
CA GLN A 10 8.72 10.61 3.14
C GLN A 10 9.36 9.63 2.16
N PRO A 11 10.39 10.05 1.42
CA PRO A 11 11.10 9.13 0.52
C PRO A 11 11.65 7.91 1.24
N GLU A 12 12.15 8.08 2.46
CA GLU A 12 12.69 6.97 3.23
C GLU A 12 11.62 5.95 3.56
N TRP A 13 10.36 6.37 3.66
CA TRP A 13 9.27 5.43 3.92
C TRP A 13 9.07 4.51 2.72
N VAL A 14 9.10 5.08 1.51
CA VAL A 14 8.99 4.29 0.29
C VAL A 14 10.16 3.33 0.16
N GLU A 15 11.37 3.80 0.49
CA GLU A 15 12.55 2.96 0.48
C GLU A 15 12.44 1.82 1.48
N ARG A 16 11.91 2.11 2.66
CA ARG A 16 11.73 1.10 3.69
C ARG A 16 10.74 0.03 3.25
N LEU A 17 9.64 0.45 2.65
CA LEU A 17 8.65 -0.48 2.12
C LEU A 17 9.23 -1.31 0.97
N THR A 18 10.00 -0.67 0.10
CA THR A 18 10.64 -1.36 -1.01
C THR A 18 11.62 -2.40 -0.51
N ALA A 19 12.43 -2.04 0.48
CA ALA A 19 13.39 -2.97 1.06
C ALA A 19 12.70 -4.17 1.69
N ALA A 20 11.62 -3.93 2.42
CA ALA A 20 10.86 -5.01 3.04
C ALA A 20 10.27 -5.93 1.98
N MET A 21 9.79 -5.36 0.90
CA MET A 21 9.22 -6.14 -0.19
C MET A 21 10.30 -6.98 -0.88
N HIS A 22 11.48 -6.42 -1.09
CA HIS A 22 12.58 -7.16 -1.71
C HIS A 22 13.07 -8.29 -0.83
N ALA A 23 13.11 -8.08 0.48
CA ALA A 23 13.47 -9.14 1.42
C ALA A 23 12.47 -10.28 1.37
N GLY A 24 11.19 -9.93 1.14
CA GLY A 24 10.13 -10.89 1.00
C GLY A 24 9.70 -11.49 2.31
N LEU A 25 8.46 -11.93 2.34
CA LEU A 25 7.92 -12.67 3.47
C LEU A 25 8.12 -14.16 3.23
N PRO A 26 8.05 -14.97 4.28
CA PRO A 26 8.43 -16.39 4.16
C PRO A 26 7.67 -17.16 3.06
N LEU A 27 6.37 -16.95 2.96
CA LEU A 27 5.58 -17.71 2.00
C LEU A 27 5.92 -17.31 0.57
N TYR A 28 6.12 -16.03 0.35
CA TYR A 28 6.51 -15.56 -0.97
C TYR A 28 7.88 -16.09 -1.37
N ARG A 29 8.84 -16.07 -0.43
CA ARG A 29 10.17 -16.58 -0.73
C ARG A 29 10.14 -18.07 -1.06
N ALA A 30 9.24 -18.81 -0.43
CA ALA A 30 9.14 -20.25 -0.66
C ALA A 30 8.43 -20.56 -1.97
N THR A 31 7.41 -19.82 -2.33
CA THR A 31 6.52 -20.21 -3.43
C THR A 31 6.50 -19.24 -4.59
N ARG A 32 6.76 -17.96 -4.34
CA ARG A 32 6.60 -16.87 -5.31
C ARG A 32 5.19 -16.81 -5.87
N ALA A 33 4.22 -17.33 -5.12
CA ALA A 33 2.85 -17.47 -5.59
C ALA A 33 1.83 -16.73 -4.74
N VAL A 34 2.28 -15.87 -3.85
CA VAL A 34 1.37 -15.12 -2.98
C VAL A 34 1.60 -13.62 -3.13
N HIS A 35 0.62 -12.86 -2.72
CA HIS A 35 0.71 -11.41 -2.65
C HIS A 35 0.96 -10.97 -1.23
N SER A 36 1.65 -9.85 -1.08
CA SER A 36 1.98 -9.29 0.21
C SER A 36 1.36 -7.91 0.37
N CYS A 37 1.04 -7.57 1.59
CA CYS A 37 0.61 -6.23 1.93
C CYS A 37 1.33 -5.80 3.20
N PHE A 38 1.90 -4.60 3.18
CA PHE A 38 2.62 -4.04 4.32
C PHE A 38 1.89 -2.77 4.75
N VAL A 39 1.87 -2.52 6.05
CA VAL A 39 1.30 -1.30 6.60
C VAL A 39 2.39 -0.51 7.26
N LEU A 40 2.53 0.74 6.85
CA LEU A 40 3.46 1.68 7.45
C LEU A 40 2.67 2.69 8.25
N HIS A 41 3.07 2.94 9.49
CA HIS A 41 2.44 3.93 10.34
C HIS A 41 3.53 4.75 11.00
N LYS A 42 3.51 6.05 10.73
CA LYS A 42 4.52 6.98 11.29
C LYS A 42 5.94 6.53 11.00
N GLY A 43 6.15 6.04 9.79
CA GLY A 43 7.49 5.68 9.35
C GLY A 43 7.94 4.28 9.73
N GLU A 44 7.11 3.52 10.45
CA GLU A 44 7.46 2.17 10.87
C GLU A 44 6.52 1.17 10.24
N ILE A 45 7.05 0.02 9.83
CA ILE A 45 6.22 -1.06 9.33
C ILE A 45 5.61 -1.76 10.55
N VAL A 46 4.29 -1.65 10.69
CA VAL A 46 3.60 -2.17 11.86
C VAL A 46 2.88 -3.48 11.58
N PHE A 47 2.75 -3.86 10.33
CA PHE A 47 2.08 -5.11 9.99
C PHE A 47 2.43 -5.52 8.58
N ALA A 48 2.50 -6.83 8.36
CA ALA A 48 2.72 -7.40 7.04
C ALA A 48 1.97 -8.71 6.96
N CYS A 49 1.38 -9.00 5.81
CA CYS A 49 0.65 -10.24 5.64
C CYS A 49 0.79 -10.74 4.20
N GLU A 50 0.46 -12.00 4.03
CA GLU A 50 0.49 -12.65 2.72
C GLU A 50 -0.83 -13.35 2.47
N ASP A 51 -1.22 -13.42 1.19
CA ASP A 51 -2.40 -14.17 0.78
C ASP A 51 -2.28 -14.50 -0.69
N LEU A 52 -3.01 -15.50 -1.13
CA LEU A 52 -3.05 -15.84 -2.54
C LEU A 52 -3.66 -14.73 -3.38
N GLY A 53 -4.62 -14.01 -2.82
CA GLY A 53 -5.30 -12.94 -3.52
C GLY A 53 -4.85 -11.57 -3.03
N ARG A 54 -4.59 -10.65 -3.97
CA ARG A 54 -4.16 -9.30 -3.59
C ARG A 54 -5.23 -8.55 -2.81
N HIS A 55 -6.50 -8.81 -3.12
CA HIS A 55 -7.60 -8.19 -2.39
C HIS A 55 -7.66 -8.71 -0.96
N ASN A 56 -7.45 -10.00 -0.78
CA ASN A 56 -7.46 -10.59 0.55
C ASN A 56 -6.31 -10.07 1.39
N ALA A 57 -5.13 -9.92 0.79
CA ALA A 57 -3.98 -9.37 1.52
C ALA A 57 -4.27 -7.95 1.99
N LEU A 58 -4.85 -7.14 1.12
CA LEU A 58 -5.20 -5.78 1.49
C LEU A 58 -6.26 -5.76 2.58
N ASP A 59 -7.28 -6.61 2.46
CA ASP A 59 -8.36 -6.68 3.44
C ASP A 59 -7.84 -7.11 4.82
N LYS A 60 -6.89 -8.06 4.84
CA LYS A 60 -6.27 -8.48 6.09
C LYS A 60 -5.55 -7.33 6.76
N ALA A 61 -4.81 -6.56 5.97
CA ALA A 61 -4.04 -5.43 6.51
C ALA A 61 -4.98 -4.37 7.10
N VAL A 62 -6.02 -4.02 6.35
CA VAL A 62 -6.99 -3.04 6.82
C VAL A 62 -7.70 -3.55 8.07
N GLY A 63 -8.13 -4.81 8.06
CA GLY A 63 -8.81 -5.41 9.20
C GLY A 63 -7.95 -5.42 10.44
N GLU A 64 -6.66 -5.73 10.28
CA GLU A 64 -5.76 -5.77 11.43
C GLU A 64 -5.60 -4.38 12.05
N MET A 65 -5.50 -3.34 11.20
CA MET A 65 -5.38 -1.98 11.71
C MET A 65 -6.63 -1.58 12.48
N LEU A 66 -7.80 -1.97 11.96
CA LEU A 66 -9.05 -1.71 12.68
C LEU A 66 -9.08 -2.41 14.02
N LEU A 67 -8.63 -3.67 14.07
CA LEU A 67 -8.61 -4.42 15.32
C LEU A 67 -7.65 -3.82 16.33
N GLN A 68 -6.51 -3.32 15.87
CA GLN A 68 -5.52 -2.73 16.77
C GLN A 68 -5.82 -1.29 17.13
N GLY A 69 -6.84 -0.69 16.51
CA GLY A 69 -7.17 0.70 16.77
C GLY A 69 -6.19 1.69 16.17
N VAL A 70 -5.44 1.27 15.14
CA VAL A 70 -4.51 2.17 14.45
C VAL A 70 -5.30 2.96 13.42
N PRO A 71 -5.20 4.30 13.43
CA PRO A 71 -5.98 5.12 12.50
C PRO A 71 -5.50 4.88 11.06
N LEU A 72 -6.41 4.42 10.21
CA LEU A 72 -6.07 4.18 8.80
C LEU A 72 -5.69 5.47 8.08
N ALA A 73 -6.22 6.61 8.53
CA ALA A 73 -5.87 7.90 7.93
C ALA A 73 -4.40 8.27 8.12
N GLU A 74 -3.69 7.55 8.99
CA GLU A 74 -2.27 7.78 9.23
C GLU A 74 -1.39 6.67 8.65
N CYS A 75 -1.98 5.77 7.88
CA CYS A 75 -1.25 4.60 7.37
C CYS A 75 -0.95 4.73 5.90
N VAL A 76 0.17 4.13 5.50
CA VAL A 76 0.51 3.94 4.10
C VAL A 76 0.46 2.44 3.84
N LEU A 77 -0.25 2.03 2.82
CA LEU A 77 -0.32 0.63 2.45
C LEU A 77 0.58 0.35 1.26
N TYR A 78 1.26 -0.76 1.31
CA TYR A 78 2.02 -1.28 0.18
C TYR A 78 1.40 -2.60 -0.24
N THR A 79 1.16 -2.76 -1.54
CA THR A 79 0.70 -4.03 -2.10
C THR A 79 1.67 -4.50 -3.16
N SER A 80 1.94 -5.80 -3.18
CA SER A 80 2.75 -6.40 -4.23
C SER A 80 1.95 -6.64 -5.50
N GLY A 81 0.63 -6.52 -5.43
CA GLY A 81 -0.23 -6.81 -6.55
C GLY A 81 -0.43 -5.62 -7.48
N ARG A 82 -1.13 -5.89 -8.57
CA ARG A 82 -1.50 -4.82 -9.49
C ARG A 82 -2.50 -3.89 -8.83
N VAL A 83 -2.62 -2.71 -9.40
CA VAL A 83 -3.45 -1.66 -8.81
C VAL A 83 -4.54 -1.24 -9.82
N PRO A 84 -5.53 -2.11 -10.06
CA PRO A 84 -6.67 -1.72 -10.88
C PRO A 84 -7.62 -0.86 -10.06
N VAL A 85 -8.67 -0.39 -10.72
CA VAL A 85 -9.64 0.53 -10.12
C VAL A 85 -10.21 -0.01 -8.81
N ASP A 86 -10.51 -1.30 -8.74
CA ASP A 86 -11.12 -1.87 -7.54
C ASP A 86 -10.17 -1.84 -6.33
N MET A 87 -8.86 -1.97 -6.56
CA MET A 87 -7.89 -1.84 -5.47
C MET A 87 -7.82 -0.40 -4.97
N VAL A 88 -7.82 0.55 -5.89
CA VAL A 88 -7.82 1.97 -5.52
C VAL A 88 -9.10 2.30 -4.75
N ARG A 89 -10.23 1.77 -5.20
CA ARG A 89 -11.51 2.01 -4.52
C ARG A 89 -11.48 1.46 -3.10
N LYS A 90 -10.89 0.30 -2.89
CA LYS A 90 -10.75 -0.26 -1.54
C LYS A 90 -9.89 0.62 -0.65
N ALA A 91 -8.77 1.10 -1.17
CA ALA A 91 -7.90 1.98 -0.39
C ALA A 91 -8.62 3.27 -0.01
N ILE A 92 -9.36 3.84 -0.96
CA ILE A 92 -10.14 5.05 -0.69
C ILE A 92 -11.17 4.79 0.40
N ARG A 93 -11.91 3.68 0.30
CA ARG A 93 -12.93 3.35 1.29
C ARG A 93 -12.35 3.06 2.66
N ALA A 94 -11.16 2.50 2.70
CA ALA A 94 -10.49 2.24 3.97
C ALA A 94 -10.02 3.53 4.63
N GLY A 95 -9.84 4.59 3.84
CA GLY A 95 -9.45 5.87 4.39
C GLY A 95 -7.95 6.07 4.46
N VAL A 96 -7.16 5.20 3.84
CA VAL A 96 -5.72 5.41 3.83
C VAL A 96 -5.39 6.53 2.84
N PRO A 97 -4.44 7.39 3.16
CA PRO A 97 -4.08 8.49 2.28
C PRO A 97 -3.12 8.11 1.17
N ALA A 98 -2.45 6.98 1.27
CA ALA A 98 -1.46 6.59 0.27
C ALA A 98 -1.42 5.08 0.06
N LEU A 99 -1.24 4.69 -1.19
CA LEU A 99 -1.10 3.30 -1.59
C LEU A 99 0.13 3.20 -2.48
N VAL A 100 1.04 2.31 -2.12
CA VAL A 100 2.30 2.12 -2.83
C VAL A 100 2.31 0.74 -3.46
N SER A 101 2.75 0.65 -4.71
CA SER A 101 2.89 -0.63 -5.38
C SER A 101 4.04 -0.57 -6.35
N LYS A 102 4.69 -1.72 -6.52
CA LYS A 102 5.71 -1.86 -7.53
C LYS A 102 5.13 -1.92 -8.92
N SER A 103 3.87 -2.33 -9.05
CA SER A 103 3.19 -2.47 -10.33
C SER A 103 2.70 -1.13 -10.85
N MET A 104 2.51 -1.05 -12.16
CA MET A 104 1.97 0.16 -12.76
C MET A 104 0.46 0.19 -12.59
N PRO A 105 -0.12 1.36 -12.41
CA PRO A 105 -1.57 1.49 -12.33
C PRO A 105 -2.19 1.59 -13.71
N THR A 106 -3.51 1.44 -13.77
CA THR A 106 -4.24 1.77 -14.99
C THR A 106 -4.52 3.27 -15.02
N ILE A 107 -4.89 3.78 -16.20
CA ILE A 107 -5.26 5.18 -16.32
C ILE A 107 -6.47 5.48 -15.42
N GLN A 108 -7.44 4.58 -15.42
CA GLN A 108 -8.63 4.75 -14.58
C GLN A 108 -8.26 4.78 -13.09
N SER A 109 -7.28 3.98 -12.69
CA SER A 109 -6.81 3.99 -11.30
C SER A 109 -6.21 5.33 -10.93
N LEU A 110 -5.40 5.88 -11.82
CA LEU A 110 -4.79 7.20 -11.58
C LEU A 110 -5.86 8.29 -11.47
N GLU A 111 -6.85 8.24 -12.35
CA GLU A 111 -7.91 9.23 -12.34
C GLU A 111 -8.73 9.16 -11.05
N LEU A 112 -9.08 7.94 -10.65
CA LEU A 112 -9.86 7.75 -9.43
C LEU A 112 -9.08 8.20 -8.20
N ALA A 113 -7.80 7.83 -8.13
CA ALA A 113 -6.96 8.22 -7.01
C ALA A 113 -6.88 9.74 -6.92
N GLN A 114 -6.68 10.40 -8.05
CA GLN A 114 -6.59 11.85 -8.07
C GLN A 114 -7.88 12.51 -7.64
N GLU A 115 -9.00 11.96 -8.08
CA GLU A 115 -10.32 12.51 -7.76
C GLU A 115 -10.57 12.50 -6.25
N TYR A 116 -10.16 11.45 -5.57
CA TYR A 116 -10.44 11.30 -4.14
C TYR A 116 -9.24 11.59 -3.25
N GLY A 117 -8.17 12.11 -3.82
CA GLY A 117 -7.02 12.54 -3.03
C GLY A 117 -6.16 11.41 -2.48
N LEU A 118 -6.25 10.23 -3.06
CA LEU A 118 -5.37 9.14 -2.68
C LEU A 118 -4.03 9.32 -3.40
N GLN A 119 -2.95 9.34 -2.63
CA GLN A 119 -1.62 9.40 -3.22
C GLN A 119 -1.22 8.00 -3.68
N LEU A 120 -1.03 7.84 -4.98
CA LEU A 120 -0.72 6.55 -5.58
C LEU A 120 0.71 6.59 -6.09
N VAL A 121 1.56 5.74 -5.51
CA VAL A 121 2.98 5.67 -5.88
C VAL A 121 3.22 4.28 -6.46
N CYS A 122 3.51 4.23 -7.76
CA CYS A 122 3.54 2.96 -8.47
C CYS A 122 4.74 2.86 -9.39
N GLY A 123 5.08 1.63 -9.73
CA GLY A 123 6.08 1.33 -10.73
C GLY A 123 7.48 1.42 -10.22
N ARG A 124 8.42 1.32 -11.15
CA ARG A 124 9.82 1.34 -10.79
C ARG A 124 10.31 2.69 -10.37
N LYS A 125 9.54 3.71 -10.75
CA LYS A 125 9.96 5.06 -10.44
C LYS A 125 9.27 5.50 -9.19
N PHE A 126 9.66 4.92 -8.08
CA PHE A 126 9.29 5.54 -6.83
C PHE A 126 9.96 6.90 -6.81
N PRO A 127 9.28 7.89 -6.24
CA PRO A 127 9.91 9.19 -6.16
C PRO A 127 11.20 9.06 -5.40
N LYS A 128 12.24 9.43 -6.10
CA LYS A 128 13.50 9.52 -5.45
C LYS A 128 13.66 10.93 -5.09
N VAL A 129 13.40 11.24 -4.00
CA VAL A 129 13.47 12.65 -3.73
C VAL A 129 14.70 13.02 -3.04
#